data_1d03f46d3e4b8dde09acb78ef15d8dec
#
_entry.id   1d03f46d3e4b8dde09acb78ef15d8dec
#
_cell.length_a   1.000
_cell.length_b   1.000
_cell.length_c   1.000
_cell.angle_alpha   90.00
_cell.angle_beta   90.00
_cell.angle_gamma   90.00
#
_symmetry.space_group_name_H-M   'P 1'
#
loop_
_entity.id
_entity.type
_entity.pdbx_description
1 polymer ?
#
loop_
_entity_poly.entity_id
_entity_poly.type
_entity_poly.pdbx_seq_one_letter_code
_entity_poly.pdbx_strand_id
1 'polypeptide(L)'
;MMGSRGWSDLAPRLGSALVLASIAGFAVWFGGYFFACLLVVIIAAMLWELGTMLTGGGKARTWVITVLAALTLMATSYWGSFWITVALLFVSATLQRGLFVQQKNIGALFSFAIMSAGTVLFDLRQDYGLAIILWLICLV
;
A
#
# COMPACT_ATOMS: atom_id res chain seq x y z
N MET A 1 31.06 -23.18 -19.48
CA MET A 1 30.49 -23.52 -18.16
C MET A 1 29.72 -22.32 -17.62
N MET A 2 28.52 -22.11 -18.13
CA MET A 2 27.60 -21.03 -17.75
C MET A 2 26.24 -21.67 -17.42
N GLY A 3 26.03 -22.18 -16.22
CA GLY A 3 24.76 -22.87 -15.96
C GLY A 3 24.31 -23.06 -14.51
N SER A 4 25.15 -22.81 -13.50
CA SER A 4 24.76 -23.17 -12.13
C SER A 4 24.41 -22.00 -11.21
N ARG A 5 24.72 -20.75 -11.57
CA ARG A 5 24.44 -19.59 -10.72
C ARG A 5 23.00 -19.07 -10.80
N GLY A 6 22.27 -19.37 -11.89
CA GLY A 6 20.88 -18.89 -12.07
C GLY A 6 19.85 -19.64 -11.22
N TRP A 7 20.06 -20.92 -10.96
CA TRP A 7 19.10 -21.76 -10.25
C TRP A 7 19.16 -21.62 -8.73
N SER A 8 20.33 -21.32 -8.17
CA SER A 8 20.50 -21.12 -6.72
C SER A 8 19.80 -19.86 -6.20
N ASP A 9 19.62 -18.85 -7.05
CA ASP A 9 18.91 -17.59 -6.72
C ASP A 9 17.40 -17.68 -6.93
N LEU A 10 16.93 -18.59 -7.79
CA LEU A 10 15.50 -18.74 -8.09
C LEU A 10 14.74 -19.40 -6.95
N ALA A 11 15.31 -20.39 -6.29
CA ALA A 11 14.65 -21.12 -5.21
C ALA A 11 14.25 -20.22 -4.01
N PRO A 12 15.13 -19.34 -3.46
CA PRO A 12 14.74 -18.45 -2.37
C PRO A 12 13.73 -17.38 -2.82
N ARG A 13 13.82 -16.89 -4.05
CA ARG A 13 12.85 -15.92 -4.60
C ARG A 13 11.48 -16.55 -4.80
N LEU A 14 11.42 -17.77 -5.35
CA LEU A 14 10.17 -18.50 -5.50
C LEU A 14 9.55 -18.84 -4.14
N GLY A 15 10.38 -19.23 -3.17
CA GLY A 15 9.93 -19.50 -1.80
C GLY A 15 9.30 -18.27 -1.15
N SER A 16 9.97 -17.11 -1.22
CA SER A 16 9.42 -15.85 -0.67
C SER A 16 8.15 -15.41 -1.39
N ALA A 17 8.08 -15.57 -2.71
CA ALA A 17 6.88 -15.24 -3.50
C ALA A 17 5.69 -16.13 -3.10
N LEU A 18 5.92 -17.43 -2.92
CA LEU A 18 4.87 -18.36 -2.49
C LEU A 18 4.36 -18.05 -1.07
N VAL A 19 5.25 -17.71 -0.14
CA VAL A 19 4.86 -17.31 1.22
C VAL A 19 4.03 -16.03 1.18
N LEU A 20 4.48 -15.00 0.44
CA LEU A 20 3.73 -13.75 0.30
C LEU A 20 2.38 -13.96 -0.38
N ALA A 21 2.33 -14.76 -1.45
CA ALA A 21 1.09 -15.10 -2.14
C ALA A 21 0.11 -15.86 -1.23
N SER A 22 0.61 -16.76 -0.38
CA SER A 22 -0.21 -17.48 0.59
C SER A 22 -0.79 -16.56 1.66
N ILE A 23 0.02 -15.64 2.20
CA ILE A 23 -0.43 -14.65 3.18
C ILE A 23 -1.47 -13.71 2.56
N ALA A 24 -1.21 -13.23 1.34
CA ALA A 24 -2.14 -12.37 0.61
C ALA A 24 -3.46 -13.10 0.30
N GLY A 25 -3.39 -14.33 -0.19
CA GLY A 25 -4.55 -15.17 -0.45
C GLY A 25 -5.39 -15.41 0.80
N PHE A 26 -4.74 -15.72 1.93
CA PHE A 26 -5.41 -15.86 3.22
C PHE A 26 -6.12 -14.57 3.63
N ALA A 27 -5.44 -13.44 3.58
CA ALA A 27 -6.01 -12.15 3.96
C ALA A 27 -7.19 -11.74 3.05
N VAL A 28 -7.10 -12.01 1.75
CA VAL A 28 -8.19 -11.78 0.78
C VAL A 28 -9.37 -12.70 1.06
N TRP A 29 -9.11 -13.98 1.39
CA TRP A 29 -10.16 -14.96 1.70
C TRP A 29 -10.95 -14.57 2.95
N PHE A 30 -10.28 -14.31 4.06
CA PHE A 30 -10.94 -13.93 5.33
C PHE A 30 -11.56 -12.54 5.26
N GLY A 31 -10.99 -11.60 4.48
CA GLY A 31 -11.52 -10.24 4.36
C GLY A 31 -11.40 -9.42 5.66
N GLY A 32 -12.30 -8.44 5.81
CA GLY A 32 -12.42 -7.64 7.03
C GLY A 32 -11.07 -7.05 7.50
N TYR A 33 -10.75 -7.22 8.78
CA TYR A 33 -9.53 -6.68 9.38
C TYR A 33 -8.23 -7.27 8.82
N PHE A 34 -8.22 -8.55 8.41
CA PHE A 34 -7.04 -9.18 7.82
C PHE A 34 -6.68 -8.54 6.48
N PHE A 35 -7.69 -8.28 5.67
CA PHE A 35 -7.49 -7.59 4.39
C PHE A 35 -7.09 -6.14 4.58
N ALA A 36 -7.70 -5.42 5.54
CA ALA A 36 -7.30 -4.06 5.89
C ALA A 36 -5.83 -3.99 6.34
N CYS A 37 -5.40 -4.89 7.23
CA CYS A 37 -4.01 -4.97 7.67
C CYS A 37 -3.04 -5.23 6.51
N LEU A 38 -3.39 -6.15 5.60
CA LEU A 38 -2.60 -6.43 4.40
C LEU A 38 -2.44 -5.17 3.54
N LEU A 39 -3.53 -4.45 3.27
CA LEU A 39 -3.50 -3.22 2.48
C LEU A 39 -2.66 -2.14 3.15
N VAL A 40 -2.80 -1.94 4.46
CA VAL A 40 -1.99 -0.97 5.21
C VAL A 40 -0.50 -1.30 5.09
N VAL A 41 -0.10 -2.57 5.22
CA VAL A 41 1.29 -2.99 5.08
C VAL A 41 1.82 -2.73 3.66
N ILE A 42 1.05 -3.07 2.63
CA ILE A 42 1.45 -2.85 1.23
C ILE A 42 1.60 -1.36 0.95
N ILE A 43 0.62 -0.54 1.33
CA ILE A 43 0.64 0.90 1.12
C ILE A 43 1.77 1.56 1.91
N ALA A 44 1.99 1.14 3.15
CA ALA A 44 3.11 1.60 3.97
C ALA A 44 4.46 1.30 3.30
N ALA A 45 4.64 0.10 2.75
CA ALA A 45 5.85 -0.26 2.02
C ALA A 45 6.03 0.60 0.75
N MET A 46 4.98 0.82 -0.04
CA MET A 46 5.03 1.67 -1.24
C MET A 46 5.38 3.12 -0.89
N LEU A 47 4.78 3.67 0.17
CA LEU A 47 5.05 5.04 0.60
C LEU A 47 6.41 5.18 1.29
N TRP A 48 6.91 4.12 1.93
CA TRP A 48 8.29 4.06 2.41
C TRP A 48 9.28 4.17 1.25
N GLU A 49 9.07 3.40 0.19
CA GLU A 49 9.92 3.44 -0.99
C GLU A 49 9.85 4.80 -1.70
N LEU A 50 8.65 5.32 -1.93
CA LEU A 50 8.45 6.67 -2.46
C LEU A 50 9.11 7.74 -1.58
N GLY A 51 8.96 7.64 -0.27
CA GLY A 51 9.58 8.54 0.69
C GLY A 51 11.10 8.49 0.63
N THR A 52 11.72 7.31 0.55
CA THR A 52 13.18 7.20 0.44
C THR A 52 13.73 7.88 -0.81
N MET A 53 13.00 7.79 -1.92
CA MET A 53 13.37 8.44 -3.18
C MET A 53 13.24 9.97 -3.11
N LEU A 54 12.18 10.50 -2.50
CA LEU A 54 11.84 11.92 -2.56
C LEU A 54 12.31 12.74 -1.34
N THR A 55 12.69 12.11 -0.23
CA THR A 55 13.19 12.82 0.97
C THR A 55 14.70 13.01 0.97
N GLY A 56 15.41 12.54 -0.07
CA GLY A 56 16.87 12.63 -0.13
C GLY A 56 17.59 11.83 0.95
N GLY A 57 17.02 10.69 1.38
CA GLY A 57 17.62 9.79 2.38
C GLY A 57 17.28 10.14 3.84
N GLY A 58 16.39 11.07 4.09
CA GLY A 58 15.96 11.46 5.43
C GLY A 58 15.06 10.40 6.08
N LYS A 59 15.65 9.36 6.73
CA LYS A 59 14.91 8.24 7.35
C LYS A 59 13.76 8.69 8.26
N ALA A 60 13.96 9.71 9.09
CA ALA A 60 12.94 10.21 10.00
C ALA A 60 11.71 10.77 9.25
N ARG A 61 11.91 11.49 8.15
CA ARG A 61 10.82 12.03 7.31
C ARG A 61 10.04 10.91 6.63
N THR A 62 10.75 9.91 6.10
CA THR A 62 10.14 8.72 5.50
C THR A 62 9.26 7.97 6.51
N TRP A 63 9.75 7.79 7.74
CA TRP A 63 8.95 7.21 8.83
C TRP A 63 7.67 7.98 9.10
N VAL A 64 7.76 9.30 9.19
CA VAL A 64 6.58 10.15 9.44
C VAL A 64 5.56 10.02 8.30
N ILE A 65 6.01 10.01 7.03
CA ILE A 65 5.14 9.82 5.87
C ILE A 65 4.40 8.48 5.96
N THR A 66 5.13 7.40 6.23
CA THR A 66 4.58 6.04 6.29
C THR A 66 3.59 5.88 7.44
N VAL A 67 3.94 6.37 8.63
CA VAL A 67 3.05 6.30 9.81
C VAL A 67 1.80 7.15 9.62
N LEU A 68 1.94 8.37 9.08
CA LEU A 68 0.80 9.24 8.80
C LEU A 68 -0.17 8.57 7.81
N ALA A 69 0.34 7.94 6.76
CA ALA A 69 -0.49 7.21 5.81
C ALA A 69 -1.19 6.01 6.44
N ALA A 70 -0.48 5.21 7.24
CA ALA A 70 -1.06 4.06 7.93
C ALA A 70 -2.19 4.49 8.88
N LEU A 71 -1.99 5.55 9.65
CA LEU A 71 -3.01 6.13 10.54
C LEU A 71 -4.22 6.64 9.76
N THR A 72 -3.99 7.30 8.62
CA THR A 72 -5.07 7.80 7.76
C THR A 72 -5.91 6.65 7.23
N LEU A 73 -5.28 5.58 6.71
CA LEU A 73 -5.98 4.40 6.21
C LEU A 73 -6.77 3.67 7.31
N MET A 74 -6.21 3.56 8.51
CA MET A 74 -6.94 3.02 9.66
C MET A 74 -8.16 3.88 10.01
N ALA A 75 -8.01 5.20 10.00
CA ALA A 75 -9.11 6.12 10.28
C ALA A 75 -10.21 6.06 9.22
N THR A 76 -9.85 5.98 7.93
CA THR A 76 -10.84 5.85 6.84
C THR A 76 -11.62 4.54 6.92
N SER A 77 -10.98 3.44 7.30
CA SER A 77 -11.65 2.15 7.49
C SER A 77 -12.67 2.16 8.64
N TYR A 78 -12.51 3.06 9.61
CA TYR A 78 -13.42 3.16 10.76
C TYR A 78 -14.63 4.07 10.49
N TRP A 79 -14.43 5.19 9.77
CA TRP A 79 -15.49 6.21 9.64
C TRP A 79 -16.44 6.04 8.47
N GLY A 80 -16.18 5.16 7.52
CA GLY A 80 -17.12 4.71 6.48
C GLY A 80 -17.82 5.77 5.60
N SER A 81 -17.60 7.06 5.85
CA SER A 81 -18.22 8.15 5.07
C SER A 81 -17.31 8.58 3.93
N PHE A 82 -17.82 8.51 2.70
CA PHE A 82 -17.08 8.89 1.49
C PHE A 82 -16.43 10.29 1.59
N TRP A 83 -17.17 11.29 2.05
CA TRP A 83 -16.66 12.68 2.16
C TRP A 83 -15.56 12.83 3.20
N ILE A 84 -15.68 12.13 4.33
CA ILE A 84 -14.66 12.13 5.39
C ILE A 84 -13.40 11.43 4.87
N THR A 85 -13.54 10.32 4.17
CA THR A 85 -12.43 9.58 3.56
C THR A 85 -11.66 10.48 2.59
N VAL A 86 -12.33 11.13 1.66
CA VAL A 86 -11.69 12.04 0.68
C VAL A 86 -10.99 13.20 1.40
N ALA A 87 -11.63 13.80 2.39
CA ALA A 87 -11.03 14.89 3.18
C ALA A 87 -9.77 14.44 3.92
N LEU A 88 -9.80 13.27 4.59
CA LEU A 88 -8.65 12.71 5.31
C LEU A 88 -7.50 12.39 4.37
N LEU A 89 -7.76 11.80 3.21
CA LEU A 89 -6.75 11.50 2.20
C LEU A 89 -6.09 12.78 1.68
N PHE A 90 -6.90 13.81 1.41
CA PHE A 90 -6.40 15.10 0.94
C PHE A 90 -5.55 15.81 1.99
N VAL A 91 -6.01 15.86 3.25
CA VAL A 91 -5.26 16.43 4.37
C VAL A 91 -3.94 15.67 4.58
N SER A 92 -3.97 14.35 4.57
CA SER A 92 -2.77 13.54 4.70
C SER A 92 -1.77 13.80 3.59
N ALA A 93 -2.20 13.85 2.31
CA ALA A 93 -1.34 14.14 1.17
C ALA A 93 -0.73 15.55 1.24
N THR A 94 -1.49 16.55 1.69
CA THR A 94 -0.99 17.91 1.87
C THR A 94 0.02 18.03 2.98
N LEU A 95 -0.16 17.32 4.10
CA LEU A 95 0.83 17.24 5.17
C LEU A 95 2.11 16.54 4.71
N GLN A 96 1.99 15.45 3.96
CA GLN A 96 3.14 14.73 3.39
C GLN A 96 3.93 15.59 2.40
N ARG A 97 3.25 16.48 1.64
CA ARG A 97 3.90 17.44 0.74
C ARG A 97 4.97 18.28 1.45
N GLY A 98 4.73 18.67 2.71
CA GLY A 98 5.71 19.41 3.51
C GLY A 98 6.96 18.60 3.88
N LEU A 99 6.88 17.28 3.87
CA LEU A 99 7.96 16.36 4.23
C LEU A 99 8.85 15.99 3.04
N PHE A 100 8.32 16.04 1.81
CA PHE A 100 9.10 15.81 0.60
C PHE A 100 10.07 16.97 0.34
N VAL A 101 11.32 16.66 0.02
CA VAL A 101 12.35 17.66 -0.32
C VAL A 101 12.37 17.93 -1.81
N GLN A 102 12.35 16.86 -2.59
CA GLN A 102 12.36 16.90 -4.05
C GLN A 102 10.93 16.69 -4.57
N GLN A 103 10.57 17.44 -5.61
CA GLN A 103 9.31 17.29 -6.35
C GLN A 103 8.07 17.15 -5.43
N LYS A 104 7.93 18.05 -4.48
CA LYS A 104 6.89 18.03 -3.43
C LYS A 104 5.47 17.76 -3.94
N ASN A 105 5.12 18.38 -5.09
CA ASN A 105 3.78 18.22 -5.68
C ASN A 105 3.56 16.82 -6.24
N ILE A 106 4.58 16.27 -6.90
CA ILE A 106 4.53 14.93 -7.47
C ILE A 106 4.46 13.90 -6.35
N GLY A 107 5.27 14.04 -5.30
CA GLY A 107 5.24 13.17 -4.13
C GLY A 107 3.86 13.16 -3.45
N ALA A 108 3.26 14.32 -3.23
CA ALA A 108 1.91 14.42 -2.65
C ALA A 108 0.84 13.78 -3.54
N LEU A 109 0.93 13.98 -4.86
CA LEU A 109 -0.01 13.40 -5.83
C LEU A 109 0.08 11.86 -5.84
N PHE A 110 1.29 11.31 -5.87
CA PHE A 110 1.48 9.86 -5.80
C PHE A 110 1.04 9.28 -4.46
N SER A 111 1.32 9.97 -3.34
CA SER A 111 0.83 9.53 -2.03
C SER A 111 -0.70 9.50 -1.99
N PHE A 112 -1.36 10.54 -2.51
CA PHE A 112 -2.82 10.58 -2.62
C PHE A 112 -3.35 9.43 -3.48
N ALA A 113 -2.75 9.20 -4.66
CA ALA A 113 -3.17 8.15 -5.57
C ALA A 113 -3.01 6.74 -4.95
N ILE A 114 -1.86 6.47 -4.29
CA ILE A 114 -1.61 5.18 -3.63
C ILE A 114 -2.61 4.94 -2.49
N MET A 115 -2.84 5.95 -1.65
CA MET A 115 -3.76 5.84 -0.53
C MET A 115 -5.21 5.69 -1.01
N SER A 116 -5.63 6.45 -2.03
CA SER A 116 -6.99 6.33 -2.60
C SER A 116 -7.23 4.97 -3.25
N ALA A 117 -6.24 4.42 -3.95
CA ALA A 117 -6.34 3.06 -4.50
C ALA A 117 -6.55 2.02 -3.39
N GLY A 118 -5.86 2.16 -2.26
CA GLY A 118 -6.03 1.27 -1.12
C GLY A 118 -7.41 1.36 -0.48
N THR A 119 -7.94 2.56 -0.28
CA THR A 119 -9.31 2.74 0.27
C THR A 119 -10.36 2.18 -0.66
N VAL A 120 -10.25 2.45 -1.98
CA VAL A 120 -11.18 1.89 -2.98
C VAL A 120 -11.13 0.37 -3.02
N LEU A 121 -9.93 -0.25 -2.93
CA LEU A 121 -9.82 -1.71 -2.86
C LEU A 121 -10.47 -2.28 -1.61
N PHE A 122 -10.34 -1.59 -0.47
CA PHE A 122 -10.98 -1.98 0.77
C PHE A 122 -12.51 -1.92 0.65
N ASP A 123 -13.07 -0.83 0.14
CA ASP A 123 -14.50 -0.63 -0.05
C ASP A 123 -15.07 -1.66 -1.04
N LEU A 124 -14.40 -1.87 -2.19
CA LEU A 124 -14.79 -2.88 -3.18
C LEU A 124 -14.85 -4.29 -2.55
N ARG A 125 -13.89 -4.61 -1.67
CA ARG A 125 -13.91 -5.91 -0.97
C ARG A 125 -15.07 -6.02 0.01
N GLN A 126 -15.43 -4.92 0.67
CA GLN A 126 -16.55 -4.87 1.60
C GLN A 126 -17.90 -5.01 0.88
N ASP A 127 -18.09 -4.27 -0.20
CA ASP A 127 -19.36 -4.17 -0.90
C ASP A 127 -19.66 -5.38 -1.81
N TYR A 128 -18.63 -5.84 -2.54
CA TYR A 128 -18.77 -6.89 -3.58
C TYR A 128 -18.18 -8.23 -3.19
N GLY A 129 -17.56 -8.33 -2.03
CA GLY A 129 -16.99 -9.56 -1.52
C GLY A 129 -15.74 -10.03 -2.26
N LEU A 130 -15.45 -11.35 -2.14
CA LEU A 130 -14.26 -11.99 -2.69
C LEU A 130 -14.20 -11.94 -4.23
N ALA A 131 -15.36 -12.03 -4.88
CA ALA A 131 -15.46 -12.18 -6.33
C ALA A 131 -14.80 -11.03 -7.09
N ILE A 132 -14.96 -9.79 -6.63
CA ILE A 132 -14.38 -8.61 -7.30
C ILE A 132 -12.86 -8.61 -7.23
N ILE A 133 -12.28 -9.04 -6.11
CA ILE A 133 -10.81 -9.10 -5.96
C ILE A 133 -10.22 -10.20 -6.85
N LEU A 134 -10.88 -11.37 -6.90
CA LEU A 134 -10.46 -12.44 -7.82
C LEU A 134 -10.56 -12.00 -9.28
N TRP A 135 -11.62 -11.28 -9.63
CA TRP A 135 -11.78 -10.74 -10.98
C TRP A 135 -10.67 -9.73 -11.32
N LEU A 136 -10.33 -8.81 -10.40
CA LEU A 136 -9.22 -7.88 -10.59
C LEU A 136 -7.88 -8.60 -10.74
N ILE A 137 -7.60 -9.64 -9.96
CA ILE A 137 -6.38 -10.44 -10.08
C ILE A 137 -6.32 -11.15 -11.44
N CYS A 138 -7.45 -11.64 -11.95
CA CYS A 138 -7.51 -12.28 -13.28
C CYS A 138 -7.34 -11.29 -14.43
N LEU A 139 -7.62 -10.01 -14.20
CA LEU A 139 -7.55 -8.98 -15.23
C LEU A 139 -6.13 -8.42 -15.41
N VAL A 140 -5.28 -8.50 -14.39
CA VAL A 140 -3.88 -8.04 -14.37
C VAL A 140 -2.93 -9.11 -14.86
#